data_52483fcb3b1e80e106736d5c58cdbe0a
#
_entry.id   52483fcb3b1e80e106736d5c58cdbe0a
#
_cell.length_a   1.000
_cell.length_b   1.000
_cell.length_c   1.000
_cell.angle_alpha   90.00
_cell.angle_beta   90.00
_cell.angle_gamma   90.00
#
_symmetry.space_group_name_H-M   'P 1'
#
loop_
_entity.id
_entity.type
_entity.pdbx_description
1 polymer ?
#
loop_
_entity_poly.entity_id
_entity_poly.type
_entity_poly.pdbx_seq_one_letter_code
_entity_poly.pdbx_strand_id
1 'polypeptide(L)'
;SEAMLQSARERLPQCSFELSDASTWQASQAPDLLFANALLQWLPDHEALLPRLFSELAPGGVLAVQMPDNLDEPSHRLMREVASMPAFQSRIGDRAMVRAAILSAGAYYDLLCGEASHVAIWRTTYQHPMASPAAIVEWLRATGLRPFLEPLSEAQRSEFLDAYQERIALAYPPRADGQRLLAFPRLFIVAARR
;
A
#
# COMPACT_ATOMS: atom_id res chain seq x y z
N SER A 1 -9.13 1.18 -13.07
CA SER A 1 -9.54 2.11 -14.14
C SER A 1 -9.75 1.34 -15.45
N GLU A 2 -10.64 1.81 -16.31
CA GLU A 2 -10.94 1.14 -17.59
C GLU A 2 -9.70 1.02 -18.48
N ALA A 3 -8.83 2.03 -18.50
CA ALA A 3 -7.58 2.00 -19.28
C ALA A 3 -6.64 0.86 -18.84
N MET A 4 -6.57 0.57 -17.53
CA MET A 4 -5.76 -0.55 -17.00
C MET A 4 -6.39 -1.89 -17.40
N LEU A 5 -7.71 -2.00 -17.34
CA LEU A 5 -8.42 -3.20 -17.74
C LEU A 5 -8.28 -3.49 -19.24
N GLN A 6 -8.34 -2.45 -20.07
CA GLN A 6 -8.09 -2.58 -21.49
C GLN A 6 -6.68 -3.15 -21.77
N SER A 7 -5.64 -2.58 -21.16
CA SER A 7 -4.27 -3.12 -21.26
C SER A 7 -4.15 -4.55 -20.74
N ALA A 8 -4.88 -4.90 -19.68
CA ALA A 8 -4.87 -6.26 -19.13
C ALA A 8 -5.52 -7.26 -20.09
N ARG A 9 -6.67 -6.91 -20.69
CA ARG A 9 -7.37 -7.73 -21.70
C ARG A 9 -6.50 -8.00 -22.94
N GLU A 10 -5.75 -6.97 -23.37
CA GLU A 10 -4.82 -7.09 -24.50
C GLU A 10 -3.65 -8.03 -24.20
N ARG A 11 -3.12 -8.00 -22.96
CA ARG A 11 -1.98 -8.84 -22.56
C ARG A 11 -2.36 -10.27 -22.20
N LEU A 12 -3.55 -10.47 -21.67
CA LEU A 12 -4.03 -11.75 -21.15
C LEU A 12 -5.45 -12.03 -21.64
N PRO A 13 -5.64 -12.24 -22.98
CA PRO A 13 -6.97 -12.40 -23.57
C PRO A 13 -7.73 -13.64 -23.09
N GLN A 14 -7.03 -14.61 -22.49
CA GLN A 14 -7.63 -15.81 -21.90
C GLN A 14 -8.22 -15.58 -20.49
N CYS A 15 -7.97 -14.41 -19.88
CA CYS A 15 -8.48 -14.08 -18.54
C CYS A 15 -9.70 -13.17 -18.65
N SER A 16 -10.62 -13.32 -17.71
CA SER A 16 -11.75 -12.39 -17.54
C SER A 16 -11.33 -11.22 -16.66
N PHE A 17 -11.71 -10.01 -17.08
CA PHE A 17 -11.44 -8.78 -16.34
C PHE A 17 -12.72 -7.99 -16.17
N GLU A 18 -13.02 -7.63 -14.92
CA GLU A 18 -14.20 -6.86 -14.53
C GLU A 18 -13.80 -5.57 -13.82
N LEU A 19 -14.51 -4.48 -14.11
CA LEU A 19 -14.40 -3.25 -13.34
C LEU A 19 -15.33 -3.34 -12.14
N SER A 20 -14.78 -3.49 -10.96
CA SER A 20 -15.54 -3.62 -9.74
C SER A 20 -14.88 -2.86 -8.58
N ASP A 21 -15.68 -2.49 -7.59
CA ASP A 21 -15.22 -1.96 -6.31
C ASP A 21 -15.06 -3.12 -5.32
N ALA A 22 -13.83 -3.35 -4.87
CA ALA A 22 -13.54 -4.45 -3.97
C ALA A 22 -14.24 -4.32 -2.60
N SER A 23 -14.65 -3.11 -2.20
CA SER A 23 -15.43 -2.90 -0.97
C SER A 23 -16.84 -3.49 -1.03
N THR A 24 -17.42 -3.60 -2.23
CA THR A 24 -18.79 -4.11 -2.47
C THR A 24 -18.83 -5.35 -3.36
N TRP A 25 -17.68 -5.76 -3.91
CA TRP A 25 -17.60 -6.91 -4.80
C TRP A 25 -18.07 -8.19 -4.11
N GLN A 26 -18.81 -9.00 -4.86
CA GLN A 26 -19.29 -10.32 -4.47
C GLN A 26 -18.93 -11.32 -5.57
N ALA A 27 -18.55 -12.51 -5.19
CA ALA A 27 -18.23 -13.57 -6.12
C ALA A 27 -19.51 -14.12 -6.77
N SER A 28 -19.53 -14.25 -8.09
CA SER A 28 -20.64 -14.93 -8.81
C SER A 28 -20.65 -16.45 -8.54
N GLN A 29 -19.50 -17.01 -8.22
CA GLN A 29 -19.29 -18.39 -7.77
C GLN A 29 -18.19 -18.36 -6.71
N ALA A 30 -18.33 -19.18 -5.65
CA ALA A 30 -17.35 -19.23 -4.59
C ALA A 30 -15.97 -19.66 -5.13
N PRO A 31 -14.95 -18.79 -5.10
CA PRO A 31 -13.63 -19.10 -5.66
C PRO A 31 -12.79 -19.95 -4.70
N ASP A 32 -11.87 -20.73 -5.28
CA ASP A 32 -10.86 -21.47 -4.51
C ASP A 32 -9.72 -20.57 -4.03
N LEU A 33 -9.52 -19.41 -4.66
CA LEU A 33 -8.48 -18.45 -4.29
C LEU A 33 -8.98 -17.00 -4.47
N LEU A 34 -8.87 -16.22 -3.40
CA LEU A 34 -8.90 -14.75 -3.45
C LEU A 34 -7.48 -14.22 -3.24
N PHE A 35 -6.94 -13.57 -4.27
CA PHE A 35 -5.61 -13.00 -4.23
C PHE A 35 -5.67 -11.47 -4.32
N ALA A 36 -5.15 -10.79 -3.30
CA ALA A 36 -5.07 -9.32 -3.26
C ALA A 36 -3.62 -8.87 -3.03
N ASN A 37 -3.03 -8.24 -4.03
CA ASN A 37 -1.66 -7.73 -3.97
C ASN A 37 -1.66 -6.20 -4.08
N ALA A 38 -1.22 -5.52 -3.02
CA ALA A 38 -1.13 -4.07 -2.92
C ALA A 38 -2.46 -3.35 -3.26
N LEU A 39 -3.57 -3.93 -2.85
CA LEU A 39 -4.92 -3.41 -3.05
C LEU A 39 -5.57 -2.97 -1.74
N LEU A 40 -5.63 -3.85 -0.73
CA LEU A 40 -6.48 -3.64 0.43
C LEU A 40 -6.05 -2.44 1.29
N GLN A 41 -4.77 -2.06 1.29
CA GLN A 41 -4.30 -0.86 1.99
C GLN A 41 -4.97 0.45 1.53
N TRP A 42 -5.70 0.43 0.41
CA TRP A 42 -6.45 1.58 -0.11
C TRP A 42 -7.92 1.58 0.30
N LEU A 43 -8.37 0.49 0.91
CA LEU A 43 -9.76 0.32 1.33
C LEU A 43 -9.88 0.60 2.83
N PRO A 44 -10.96 1.25 3.26
CA PRO A 44 -11.25 1.42 4.69
C PRO A 44 -11.82 0.13 5.29
N ASP A 45 -11.97 0.12 6.62
CA ASP A 45 -12.75 -0.85 7.37
C ASP A 45 -12.38 -2.31 7.08
N HIS A 46 -11.11 -2.66 7.30
CA HIS A 46 -10.65 -4.05 7.17
C HIS A 46 -11.35 -5.01 8.14
N GLU A 47 -11.88 -4.49 9.25
CA GLU A 47 -12.61 -5.30 10.23
C GLU A 47 -13.90 -5.90 9.65
N ALA A 48 -14.61 -5.16 8.81
CA ALA A 48 -15.76 -5.66 8.08
C ALA A 48 -15.37 -6.32 6.74
N LEU A 49 -14.38 -5.75 6.03
CA LEU A 49 -14.01 -6.16 4.69
C LEU A 49 -13.39 -7.57 4.63
N LEU A 50 -12.43 -7.89 5.53
CA LEU A 50 -11.73 -9.17 5.46
C LEU A 50 -12.62 -10.38 5.76
N PRO A 51 -13.44 -10.39 6.83
CA PRO A 51 -14.36 -11.48 7.08
C PRO A 51 -15.35 -11.67 5.92
N ARG A 52 -15.86 -10.58 5.33
CA ARG A 52 -16.75 -10.65 4.18
C ARG A 52 -16.07 -11.30 2.98
N LEU A 53 -14.87 -10.83 2.58
CA LEU A 53 -14.11 -11.42 1.47
C LEU A 53 -13.77 -12.89 1.74
N PHE A 54 -13.44 -13.24 3.00
CA PHE A 54 -13.14 -14.60 3.38
C PHE A 54 -14.36 -15.52 3.28
N SER A 55 -15.55 -15.01 3.59
CA SER A 55 -16.80 -15.76 3.47
C SER A 55 -17.23 -16.04 2.02
N GLU A 56 -16.71 -15.32 1.02
CA GLU A 56 -16.96 -15.60 -0.40
C GLU A 56 -16.24 -16.84 -0.92
N LEU A 57 -15.18 -17.30 -0.25
CA LEU A 57 -14.39 -18.47 -0.68
C LEU A 57 -15.20 -19.76 -0.61
N ALA A 58 -14.89 -20.71 -1.47
CA ALA A 58 -15.36 -22.09 -1.34
C ALA A 58 -14.82 -22.74 -0.05
N PRO A 59 -15.47 -23.78 0.50
CA PRO A 59 -14.86 -24.61 1.54
C PRO A 59 -13.48 -25.13 1.10
N GLY A 60 -12.47 -24.94 1.93
CA GLY A 60 -11.07 -25.23 1.59
C GLY A 60 -10.37 -24.15 0.74
N GLY A 61 -11.08 -23.13 0.29
CA GLY A 61 -10.53 -22.02 -0.47
C GLY A 61 -9.58 -21.14 0.35
N VAL A 62 -8.71 -20.41 -0.32
CA VAL A 62 -7.61 -19.64 0.28
C VAL A 62 -7.74 -18.14 0.01
N LEU A 63 -7.62 -17.34 1.07
CA LEU A 63 -7.37 -15.92 1.00
C LEU A 63 -5.86 -15.68 1.05
N ALA A 64 -5.30 -15.02 0.03
CA ALA A 64 -3.89 -14.63 0.00
C ALA A 64 -3.77 -13.11 -0.23
N VAL A 65 -3.27 -12.39 0.76
CA VAL A 65 -3.17 -10.93 0.76
C VAL A 65 -1.73 -10.50 0.98
N GLN A 66 -1.29 -9.51 0.21
CA GLN A 66 -0.08 -8.76 0.45
C GLN A 66 -0.40 -7.27 0.49
N MET A 67 0.11 -6.56 1.49
CA MET A 67 -0.04 -5.11 1.64
C MET A 67 1.29 -4.47 2.05
N PRO A 68 1.64 -3.27 1.50
CA PRO A 68 2.68 -2.43 2.09
C PRO A 68 2.29 -2.03 3.53
N ASP A 69 3.24 -2.14 4.44
CA ASP A 69 3.11 -1.77 5.85
C ASP A 69 4.18 -0.74 6.23
N ASN A 70 4.20 0.34 5.47
CA ASN A 70 5.31 1.29 5.42
C ASN A 70 4.94 2.73 5.83
N LEU A 71 3.77 2.96 6.43
CA LEU A 71 3.37 4.30 6.84
C LEU A 71 4.28 4.89 7.92
N ASP A 72 4.83 4.05 8.80
CA ASP A 72 5.73 4.47 9.87
C ASP A 72 7.21 4.53 9.45
N GLU A 73 7.52 4.04 8.24
CA GLU A 73 8.85 4.17 7.69
C GLU A 73 9.23 5.65 7.48
N PRO A 74 10.51 6.02 7.67
CA PRO A 74 10.94 7.41 7.53
C PRO A 74 10.48 8.05 6.21
N SER A 75 10.52 7.30 5.11
CA SER A 75 10.07 7.78 3.80
C SER A 75 8.63 8.30 3.81
N HIS A 76 7.69 7.60 4.46
CA HIS A 76 6.28 7.99 4.50
C HIS A 76 5.98 8.96 5.64
N ARG A 77 6.62 8.80 6.79
CA ARG A 77 6.48 9.73 7.93
C ARG A 77 6.93 11.13 7.54
N LEU A 78 8.08 11.27 6.88
CA LEU A 78 8.63 12.55 6.46
C LEU A 78 7.77 13.27 5.41
N MET A 79 7.02 12.55 4.55
CA MET A 79 6.02 13.17 3.67
C MET A 79 4.98 13.95 4.48
N ARG A 80 4.45 13.32 5.53
CA ARG A 80 3.43 13.93 6.40
C ARG A 80 4.01 15.09 7.23
N GLU A 81 5.24 14.95 7.71
CA GLU A 81 5.93 16.02 8.43
C GLU A 81 6.12 17.27 7.55
N VAL A 82 6.58 17.11 6.30
CA VAL A 82 6.71 18.23 5.37
C VAL A 82 5.35 18.80 5.02
N ALA A 83 4.33 17.96 4.79
CA ALA A 83 2.97 18.40 4.50
C ALA A 83 2.35 19.24 5.62
N SER A 84 2.75 19.01 6.88
CA SER A 84 2.28 19.77 8.05
C SER A 84 2.97 21.13 8.23
N MET A 85 4.00 21.44 7.43
CA MET A 85 4.65 22.75 7.48
C MET A 85 3.69 23.87 7.04
N PRO A 86 3.76 25.08 7.65
CA PRO A 86 2.86 26.18 7.33
C PRO A 86 2.75 26.53 5.85
N ALA A 87 3.85 26.35 5.10
CA ALA A 87 3.90 26.61 3.66
C ALA A 87 2.98 25.69 2.83
N PHE A 88 2.67 24.49 3.33
CA PHE A 88 1.96 23.44 2.58
C PHE A 88 0.63 23.01 3.22
N GLN A 89 0.52 23.10 4.54
CA GLN A 89 -0.61 22.57 5.32
C GLN A 89 -1.97 23.05 4.80
N SER A 90 -2.12 24.35 4.49
CA SER A 90 -3.38 24.90 4.00
C SER A 90 -3.83 24.38 2.64
N ARG A 91 -2.90 23.88 1.82
CA ARG A 91 -3.17 23.36 0.47
C ARG A 91 -3.36 21.85 0.47
N ILE A 92 -2.56 21.14 1.25
CA ILE A 92 -2.60 19.68 1.31
C ILE A 92 -3.75 19.21 2.22
N GLY A 93 -3.93 19.83 3.40
CA GLY A 93 -5.00 19.49 4.33
C GLY A 93 -5.07 17.99 4.64
N ASP A 94 -6.30 17.48 4.71
CA ASP A 94 -6.56 16.05 5.03
C ASP A 94 -6.10 15.07 3.93
N ARG A 95 -5.70 15.56 2.77
CA ARG A 95 -5.14 14.71 1.69
C ARG A 95 -3.86 14.00 2.11
N ALA A 96 -3.16 14.50 3.14
CA ALA A 96 -2.06 13.80 3.80
C ALA A 96 -2.48 12.46 4.42
N MET A 97 -3.78 12.26 4.68
CA MET A 97 -4.37 11.07 5.32
C MET A 97 -5.06 10.11 4.33
N VAL A 98 -4.72 10.17 3.04
CA VAL A 98 -5.35 9.35 1.97
C VAL A 98 -5.28 7.85 2.23
N ARG A 99 -4.34 7.41 3.06
CA ARG A 99 -4.16 6.01 3.41
C ARG A 99 -4.13 5.85 4.92
N ALA A 100 -5.06 5.05 5.47
CA ALA A 100 -5.03 4.64 6.86
C ALA A 100 -3.93 3.59 7.11
N ALA A 101 -3.51 3.47 8.37
CA ALA A 101 -2.67 2.35 8.79
C ALA A 101 -3.47 1.03 8.63
N ILE A 102 -2.78 -0.02 8.18
CA ILE A 102 -3.35 -1.35 8.20
C ILE A 102 -3.42 -1.88 9.64
N LEU A 103 -4.25 -2.88 9.89
CA LEU A 103 -4.38 -3.46 11.22
C LEU A 103 -3.11 -4.22 11.64
N SER A 104 -2.99 -4.51 12.93
CA SER A 104 -1.92 -5.36 13.43
C SER A 104 -2.10 -6.82 12.98
N ALA A 105 -1.01 -7.59 12.97
CA ALA A 105 -1.07 -9.02 12.65
C ALA A 105 -2.03 -9.78 13.58
N GLY A 106 -2.06 -9.42 14.88
CA GLY A 106 -2.99 -10.00 15.85
C GLY A 106 -4.46 -9.70 15.49
N ALA A 107 -4.79 -8.45 15.15
CA ALA A 107 -6.14 -8.11 14.75
C ALA A 107 -6.59 -8.87 13.48
N TYR A 108 -5.73 -8.98 12.46
CA TYR A 108 -6.04 -9.80 11.28
C TYR A 108 -6.23 -11.28 11.62
N TYR A 109 -5.43 -11.83 12.53
CA TYR A 109 -5.59 -13.20 12.99
C TYR A 109 -6.95 -13.40 13.64
N ASP A 110 -7.34 -12.50 14.54
CA ASP A 110 -8.63 -12.59 15.27
C ASP A 110 -9.83 -12.50 14.33
N LEU A 111 -9.73 -11.70 13.25
CA LEU A 111 -10.79 -11.60 12.24
C LEU A 111 -11.01 -12.89 11.44
N LEU A 112 -9.98 -13.73 11.30
CA LEU A 112 -9.99 -14.87 10.37
C LEU A 112 -10.05 -16.22 11.09
N CYS A 113 -9.47 -16.35 12.29
CA CYS A 113 -9.26 -17.62 12.96
C CYS A 113 -10.57 -18.40 13.29
N GLY A 114 -11.69 -17.69 13.45
CA GLY A 114 -13.00 -18.29 13.74
C GLY A 114 -13.51 -19.23 12.62
N GLU A 115 -13.27 -18.88 11.37
CA GLU A 115 -13.74 -19.61 10.18
C GLU A 115 -12.61 -20.29 9.40
N ALA A 116 -11.35 -20.00 9.73
CA ALA A 116 -10.19 -20.59 9.08
C ALA A 116 -9.78 -21.93 9.70
N SER A 117 -9.37 -22.87 8.87
CA SER A 117 -8.65 -24.09 9.27
C SER A 117 -7.16 -23.79 9.52
N HIS A 118 -6.63 -22.77 8.84
CA HIS A 118 -5.24 -22.32 8.98
C HIS A 118 -5.13 -20.82 8.69
N VAL A 119 -4.31 -20.11 9.48
CA VAL A 119 -3.95 -18.70 9.25
C VAL A 119 -2.45 -18.53 9.42
N ALA A 120 -1.78 -18.05 8.41
CA ALA A 120 -0.38 -17.65 8.45
C ALA A 120 -0.26 -16.15 8.16
N ILE A 121 0.42 -15.41 9.03
CA ILE A 121 0.67 -13.97 8.88
C ILE A 121 2.15 -13.74 9.12
N TRP A 122 2.81 -13.02 8.20
CA TRP A 122 4.21 -12.65 8.38
C TRP A 122 4.49 -11.29 7.75
N ARG A 123 5.60 -10.68 8.19
CA ARG A 123 6.11 -9.43 7.63
C ARG A 123 7.47 -9.68 7.00
N THR A 124 7.66 -9.12 5.80
CA THR A 124 8.96 -9.10 5.11
C THR A 124 9.37 -7.67 4.86
N THR A 125 10.56 -7.28 5.28
CA THR A 125 11.11 -5.96 4.96
C THR A 125 12.14 -6.10 3.84
N TYR A 126 11.79 -5.62 2.66
CA TYR A 126 12.73 -5.49 1.54
C TYR A 126 13.64 -4.30 1.81
N GLN A 127 14.93 -4.47 1.52
CA GLN A 127 15.92 -3.39 1.61
C GLN A 127 16.35 -3.04 0.18
N HIS A 128 15.85 -1.94 -0.36
CA HIS A 128 16.17 -1.52 -1.73
C HIS A 128 17.40 -0.62 -1.72
N PRO A 129 18.53 -1.02 -2.36
CA PRO A 129 19.67 -0.14 -2.54
C PRO A 129 19.32 1.01 -3.47
N MET A 130 19.47 2.23 -3.00
CA MET A 130 19.15 3.47 -3.71
C MET A 130 20.41 4.31 -3.87
N ALA A 131 20.67 4.79 -5.08
CA ALA A 131 21.89 5.51 -5.41
C ALA A 131 22.04 6.87 -4.68
N SER A 132 20.91 7.52 -4.35
CA SER A 132 20.91 8.85 -3.74
C SER A 132 19.59 9.15 -3.01
N PRO A 133 19.51 10.21 -2.18
CA PRO A 133 18.24 10.70 -1.66
C PRO A 133 17.26 11.08 -2.77
N ALA A 134 17.73 11.68 -3.86
CA ALA A 134 16.92 12.02 -5.02
C ALA A 134 16.30 10.77 -5.68
N ALA A 135 17.05 9.66 -5.74
CA ALA A 135 16.50 8.39 -6.26
C ALA A 135 15.36 7.85 -5.39
N ILE A 136 15.43 8.01 -4.07
CA ILE A 136 14.34 7.66 -3.16
C ILE A 136 13.12 8.55 -3.42
N VAL A 137 13.32 9.85 -3.54
CA VAL A 137 12.25 10.82 -3.84
C VAL A 137 11.57 10.49 -5.16
N GLU A 138 12.34 10.23 -6.21
CA GLU A 138 11.80 9.92 -7.54
C GLU A 138 11.01 8.60 -7.54
N TRP A 139 11.49 7.56 -6.85
CA TRP A 139 10.75 6.31 -6.73
C TRP A 139 9.38 6.50 -6.06
N LEU A 140 9.30 7.37 -5.05
CA LEU A 140 8.06 7.62 -4.32
C LEU A 140 7.14 8.63 -5.02
N ARG A 141 7.66 9.38 -6.00
CA ARG A 141 6.96 10.47 -6.69
C ARG A 141 5.68 10.01 -7.38
N ALA A 142 5.73 8.87 -8.07
CA ALA A 142 4.60 8.32 -8.79
C ALA A 142 3.56 7.62 -7.90
N THR A 143 3.89 7.39 -6.63
CA THR A 143 3.05 6.62 -5.70
C THR A 143 2.74 7.42 -4.43
N GLY A 144 3.56 7.29 -3.38
CA GLY A 144 3.30 7.86 -2.05
C GLY A 144 3.27 9.39 -2.01
N LEU A 145 4.07 10.09 -2.84
CA LEU A 145 4.11 11.55 -2.89
C LEU A 145 2.96 12.17 -3.71
N ARG A 146 2.34 11.42 -4.60
CA ARG A 146 1.33 11.96 -5.50
C ARG A 146 0.21 12.73 -4.81
N PRO A 147 -0.44 12.23 -3.74
CA PRO A 147 -1.51 12.95 -3.05
C PRO A 147 -1.05 14.28 -2.43
N PHE A 148 0.23 14.38 -2.05
CA PHE A 148 0.81 15.60 -1.47
C PHE A 148 1.14 16.63 -2.54
N LEU A 149 1.58 16.20 -3.72
CA LEU A 149 2.03 17.07 -4.79
C LEU A 149 0.88 17.61 -5.66
N GLU A 150 -0.19 16.83 -5.84
CA GLU A 150 -1.33 17.22 -6.70
C GLU A 150 -1.94 18.60 -6.38
N PRO A 151 -2.19 18.96 -5.09
CA PRO A 151 -2.82 20.24 -4.75
C PRO A 151 -1.87 21.45 -4.80
N LEU A 152 -0.57 21.23 -4.99
CA LEU A 152 0.46 22.26 -4.95
C LEU A 152 0.70 22.90 -6.33
N SER A 153 1.01 24.18 -6.35
CA SER A 153 1.56 24.86 -7.54
C SER A 153 2.96 24.32 -7.88
N GLU A 154 3.46 24.60 -9.07
CA GLU A 154 4.78 24.12 -9.51
C GLU A 154 5.91 24.62 -8.57
N ALA A 155 5.89 25.89 -8.18
CA ALA A 155 6.84 26.44 -7.23
C ALA A 155 6.77 25.73 -5.86
N GLN A 156 5.56 25.51 -5.33
CA GLN A 156 5.37 24.80 -4.06
C GLN A 156 5.77 23.32 -4.15
N ARG A 157 5.58 22.67 -5.31
CA ARG A 157 6.07 21.29 -5.51
C ARG A 157 7.59 21.21 -5.42
N SER A 158 8.29 22.16 -6.03
CA SER A 158 9.77 22.25 -5.92
C SER A 158 10.18 22.40 -4.47
N GLU A 159 9.64 23.39 -3.75
CA GLU A 159 9.94 23.65 -2.34
C GLU A 159 9.62 22.42 -1.44
N PHE A 160 8.49 21.76 -1.70
CA PHE A 160 8.11 20.54 -0.97
C PHE A 160 9.13 19.42 -1.21
N LEU A 161 9.50 19.18 -2.46
CA LEU A 161 10.43 18.12 -2.84
C LEU A 161 11.84 18.39 -2.27
N ASP A 162 12.29 19.63 -2.27
CA ASP A 162 13.58 20.03 -1.70
C ASP A 162 13.58 19.79 -0.17
N ALA A 163 12.56 20.28 0.55
CA ALA A 163 12.41 20.07 1.98
C ALA A 163 12.27 18.60 2.36
N TYR A 164 11.61 17.80 1.52
CA TYR A 164 11.48 16.36 1.71
C TYR A 164 12.81 15.64 1.45
N GLN A 165 13.51 15.97 0.37
CA GLN A 165 14.80 15.36 0.02
C GLN A 165 15.88 15.61 1.07
N GLU A 166 15.93 16.79 1.66
CA GLU A 166 16.85 17.09 2.77
C GLU A 166 16.63 16.14 3.95
N ARG A 167 15.35 15.90 4.33
CA ARG A 167 15.00 14.99 5.43
C ARG A 167 15.29 13.53 5.08
N ILE A 168 15.05 13.13 3.85
CA ILE A 168 15.41 11.81 3.33
C ILE A 168 16.92 11.60 3.38
N ALA A 169 17.72 12.60 3.06
CA ALA A 169 19.17 12.51 3.12
C ALA A 169 19.69 12.21 4.54
N LEU A 170 19.03 12.78 5.56
CA LEU A 170 19.36 12.55 6.96
C LEU A 170 18.84 11.18 7.45
N ALA A 171 17.64 10.79 7.05
CA ALA A 171 17.02 9.54 7.51
C ALA A 171 17.64 8.29 6.88
N TYR A 172 18.21 8.42 5.68
CA TYR A 172 18.86 7.34 4.94
C TYR A 172 20.33 7.65 4.69
N PRO A 173 21.22 7.46 5.69
CA PRO A 173 22.65 7.70 5.55
C PRO A 173 23.28 6.74 4.53
N PRO A 174 24.39 7.17 3.88
CA PRO A 174 25.11 6.31 2.93
C PRO A 174 25.72 5.09 3.64
N ARG A 175 25.76 3.98 2.94
CA ARG A 175 26.47 2.75 3.31
C ARG A 175 27.89 2.77 2.80
N ALA A 176 28.64 1.70 3.04
CA ALA A 176 30.06 1.62 2.67
C ALA A 176 30.32 1.80 1.16
N ASP A 177 29.35 1.44 0.32
CA ASP A 177 29.38 1.62 -1.14
C ASP A 177 28.77 2.95 -1.62
N GLY A 178 28.37 3.82 -0.70
CA GLY A 178 27.70 5.10 -0.98
C GLY A 178 26.20 5.01 -1.23
N GLN A 179 25.64 3.80 -1.37
CA GLN A 179 24.19 3.63 -1.54
C GLN A 179 23.43 3.81 -0.22
N ARG A 180 22.12 3.93 -0.31
CA ARG A 180 21.20 4.02 0.82
C ARG A 180 20.24 2.85 0.79
N LEU A 181 19.90 2.29 1.94
CA LEU A 181 18.93 1.21 2.02
C LEU A 181 17.55 1.77 2.37
N LEU A 182 16.65 1.75 1.39
CA LEU A 182 15.25 2.07 1.60
C LEU A 182 14.51 0.83 2.09
N ALA A 183 14.11 0.83 3.36
CA ALA A 183 13.28 -0.22 3.93
C ALA A 183 11.85 -0.14 3.37
N PHE A 184 11.33 -1.29 2.94
CA PHE A 184 9.98 -1.40 2.40
C PHE A 184 9.27 -2.63 2.99
N PRO A 185 8.72 -2.50 4.21
CA PRO A 185 8.01 -3.59 4.85
C PRO A 185 6.68 -3.88 4.17
N ARG A 186 6.35 -5.17 4.10
CA ARG A 186 5.09 -5.70 3.59
C ARG A 186 4.54 -6.73 4.55
N LEU A 187 3.23 -6.68 4.77
CA LEU A 187 2.48 -7.70 5.49
C LEU A 187 1.88 -8.69 4.51
N PHE A 188 1.97 -9.97 4.86
CA PHE A 188 1.38 -11.07 4.12
C PHE A 188 0.40 -11.82 5.02
N ILE A 189 -0.73 -12.22 4.47
CA ILE A 189 -1.77 -13.01 5.13
C ILE A 189 -2.14 -14.14 4.18
N VAL A 190 -2.11 -15.38 4.67
CA VAL A 190 -2.64 -16.54 3.97
C VAL A 190 -3.56 -17.27 4.95
N ALA A 191 -4.83 -17.42 4.58
CA ALA A 191 -5.82 -18.11 5.41
C ALA A 191 -6.62 -19.11 4.57
N ALA A 192 -6.77 -20.35 5.05
CA ALA A 192 -7.59 -21.37 4.41
C ALA A 192 -8.93 -21.49 5.12
N ARG A 193 -10.04 -21.41 4.38
CA ARG A 193 -11.41 -21.58 4.89
C ARG A 193 -11.66 -23.03 5.31
N ARG A 194 -12.47 -23.24 6.37
CA ARG A 194 -12.94 -24.58 6.76
C ARG A 194 -13.90 -25.17 5.75
#